data_40a31f23718972dd2fc61b2dcea0f6fe
#
_entry.id   40a31f23718972dd2fc61b2dcea0f6fe
#
_cell.length_a   1.000
_cell.length_b   1.000
_cell.length_c   1.000
_cell.angle_alpha   90.00
_cell.angle_beta   90.00
_cell.angle_gamma   90.00
#
_symmetry.space_group_name_H-M   'P 1'
#
loop_
_entity.id
_entity.type
_entity.pdbx_description
1 polymer ?
#
loop_
_entity_poly.entity_id
_entity_poly.type
_entity_poly.pdbx_seq_one_letter_code
_entity_poly.pdbx_strand_id
1 'polypeptide(L)'
;LANVMQSMGMTQTATVEGAGVNFKLGVVYSPVPNLRLGMAFHTPTFYSLDRRYGMSMSTASIGATSETDPRPHDYTSDTASDILEDSGDSGWEFVSPSRLMFGASYTFGDVAIVSVDYERDWYNGIRVKNMPYLAYGPAASDFKQDMKYYFKGSNTVRAGVEVRPLPMLSVRAGFGYNGSMLRDERTILSSPAVAETTYYTAGLGFSLSRSVYLDVAYCYVKDTTTPYMLFYGNRYADDEAKTEIYQSEVYTTDFTRHNVALTLGFRF
;
A
#
# COMPACT_ATOMS: atom_id res chain seq x y z
N LEU A 1 -47.14 16.04 -1.82
CA LEU A 1 -46.12 16.51 -2.75
C LEU A 1 -44.79 15.87 -2.34
N ALA A 2 -44.15 15.14 -3.25
CA ALA A 2 -42.87 14.50 -2.97
C ALA A 2 -41.75 15.54 -3.05
N ASN A 3 -40.95 15.67 -2.01
CA ASN A 3 -39.71 16.45 -2.07
C ASN A 3 -38.73 15.70 -3.00
N VAL A 4 -38.28 16.38 -4.04
CA VAL A 4 -37.28 15.82 -4.96
C VAL A 4 -35.93 16.43 -4.61
N MET A 5 -34.99 15.59 -4.22
CA MET A 5 -33.61 16.00 -4.02
C MET A 5 -32.97 16.30 -5.38
N GLN A 6 -32.50 17.53 -5.56
CA GLN A 6 -31.91 18.01 -6.81
C GLN A 6 -30.41 17.79 -6.85
N SER A 7 -29.74 17.98 -5.74
CA SER A 7 -28.30 17.72 -5.63
C SER A 7 -27.92 17.37 -4.20
N MET A 8 -26.85 16.60 -4.08
CA MET A 8 -26.19 16.28 -2.82
C MET A 8 -24.70 16.40 -3.04
N GLY A 9 -24.04 17.21 -2.22
CA GLY A 9 -22.59 17.31 -2.16
C GLY A 9 -22.10 16.82 -0.81
N MET A 10 -21.06 15.99 -0.78
CA MET A 10 -20.37 15.57 0.44
C MET A 10 -18.89 15.83 0.28
N THR A 11 -18.32 16.55 1.23
CA THR A 11 -16.87 16.76 1.33
C THR A 11 -16.37 16.14 2.63
N GLN A 12 -15.38 15.27 2.51
CA GLN A 12 -14.74 14.62 3.64
C GLN A 12 -13.25 14.94 3.61
N THR A 13 -12.72 15.43 4.70
CA THR A 13 -11.30 15.73 4.87
C THR A 13 -10.75 14.92 6.03
N ALA A 14 -9.57 14.34 5.84
CA ALA A 14 -8.85 13.65 6.90
C ALA A 14 -7.37 14.07 6.84
N THR A 15 -6.86 14.60 7.93
CA THR A 15 -5.46 14.99 8.05
C THR A 15 -4.86 14.18 9.19
N VAL A 16 -3.69 13.58 8.94
CA VAL A 16 -2.91 12.86 9.96
C VAL A 16 -1.54 13.52 10.03
N GLU A 17 -1.18 13.98 11.21
CA GLU A 17 0.11 14.62 11.50
C GLU A 17 0.78 13.88 12.65
N GLY A 18 2.10 13.94 12.72
CA GLY A 18 2.82 13.35 13.84
C GLY A 18 4.29 13.09 13.57
N ALA A 19 4.91 12.39 14.48
CA ALA A 19 6.32 12.03 14.42
C ALA A 19 6.53 10.53 14.67
N GLY A 20 7.60 9.98 14.12
CA GLY A 20 7.95 8.58 14.35
C GLY A 20 9.45 8.41 14.53
N VAL A 21 9.81 7.44 15.34
CA VAL A 21 11.21 7.09 15.63
C VAL A 21 11.45 5.61 15.31
N ASN A 22 12.57 5.32 14.65
CA ASN A 22 13.05 3.96 14.44
C ASN A 22 14.57 3.89 14.56
N PHE A 23 15.08 2.68 14.64
CA PHE A 23 16.49 2.41 14.62
C PHE A 23 16.84 1.50 13.44
N LYS A 24 17.95 1.79 12.75
CA LYS A 24 18.42 1.01 11.60
C LYS A 24 19.88 0.63 11.83
N LEU A 25 20.16 -0.65 11.66
CA LEU A 25 21.50 -1.20 11.74
C LEU A 25 21.81 -1.94 10.44
N GLY A 26 22.97 -1.69 9.86
CA GLY A 26 23.42 -2.38 8.65
C GLY A 26 24.91 -2.67 8.70
N VAL A 27 25.29 -3.79 8.09
CA VAL A 27 26.67 -4.22 7.94
C VAL A 27 26.88 -4.66 6.50
N VAL A 28 28.00 -4.24 5.93
CA VAL A 28 28.48 -4.72 4.62
C VAL A 28 29.84 -5.35 4.86
N TYR A 29 30.01 -6.57 4.38
CA TYR A 29 31.23 -7.35 4.48
C TYR A 29 31.72 -7.78 3.10
N SER A 30 32.98 -7.56 2.82
CA SER A 30 33.61 -7.92 1.56
C SER A 30 34.74 -8.92 1.85
N PRO A 31 34.43 -10.25 1.86
CA PRO A 31 35.44 -11.29 2.16
C PRO A 31 36.55 -11.35 1.11
N VAL A 32 36.20 -11.00 -0.12
CA VAL A 32 37.14 -10.83 -1.26
C VAL A 32 36.73 -9.59 -2.05
N PRO A 33 37.64 -8.98 -2.84
CA PRO A 33 37.35 -7.72 -3.56
C PRO A 33 36.10 -7.77 -4.45
N ASN A 34 35.79 -8.93 -4.97
CA ASN A 34 34.69 -9.12 -5.93
C ASN A 34 33.35 -9.50 -5.30
N LEU A 35 33.33 -9.89 -4.00
CA LEU A 35 32.12 -10.32 -3.30
C LEU A 35 31.75 -9.32 -2.22
N ARG A 36 30.52 -8.84 -2.23
CA ARG A 36 29.93 -8.04 -1.17
C ARG A 36 28.71 -8.73 -0.61
N LEU A 37 28.66 -8.83 0.71
CA LEU A 37 27.53 -9.37 1.47
C LEU A 37 27.02 -8.25 2.36
N GLY A 38 25.72 -8.04 2.34
CA GLY A 38 25.04 -7.03 3.16
C GLY A 38 23.96 -7.64 4.03
N MET A 39 23.83 -7.14 5.24
CA MET A 39 22.70 -7.41 6.11
C MET A 39 22.25 -6.09 6.76
N ALA A 40 20.94 -5.85 6.80
CA ALA A 40 20.40 -4.73 7.51
C ALA A 40 19.13 -5.10 8.26
N PHE A 41 18.97 -4.54 9.45
CA PHE A 41 17.78 -4.69 10.27
C PHE A 41 17.21 -3.31 10.60
N HIS A 42 15.91 -3.14 10.32
CA HIS A 42 15.16 -1.96 10.70
C HIS A 42 14.17 -2.36 11.80
N THR A 43 14.27 -1.71 12.94
CA THR A 43 13.25 -1.86 13.99
C THR A 43 11.91 -1.32 13.48
N PRO A 44 10.79 -1.70 14.12
CA PRO A 44 9.54 -0.99 13.92
C PRO A 44 9.73 0.52 14.10
N THR A 45 8.99 1.31 13.34
CA THR A 45 8.84 2.74 13.62
C THR A 45 7.70 2.93 14.60
N PHE A 46 7.97 3.60 15.69
CA PHE A 46 6.99 3.97 16.70
C PHE A 46 6.51 5.38 16.36
N TYR A 47 5.27 5.49 15.93
CA TYR A 47 4.63 6.75 15.57
C TYR A 47 3.72 7.21 16.70
N SER A 48 3.76 8.51 16.98
CA SER A 48 2.75 9.26 17.71
C SER A 48 2.04 10.15 16.69
N LEU A 49 0.77 9.95 16.49
CA LEU A 49 -0.01 10.53 15.40
C LEU A 49 -1.25 11.22 15.95
N ASP A 50 -1.58 12.38 15.40
CA ASP A 50 -2.81 13.11 15.62
C ASP A 50 -3.64 13.10 14.35
N ARG A 51 -4.94 12.85 14.48
CA ARG A 51 -5.86 12.83 13.36
C ARG A 51 -6.89 13.95 13.52
N ARG A 52 -7.06 14.73 12.47
CA ARG A 52 -8.17 15.67 12.31
C ARG A 52 -9.09 15.16 11.20
N TYR A 53 -10.35 15.14 11.48
CA TYR A 53 -11.37 14.70 10.54
C TYR A 53 -12.44 15.78 10.42
N GLY A 54 -12.84 16.09 9.19
CA GLY A 54 -13.93 17.01 8.89
C GLY A 54 -14.85 16.42 7.84
N MET A 55 -16.15 16.56 8.01
CA MET A 55 -17.14 16.18 7.01
C MET A 55 -18.16 17.30 6.89
N SER A 56 -18.41 17.73 5.66
CA SER A 56 -19.51 18.63 5.34
C SER A 56 -20.44 17.98 4.31
N MET A 57 -21.71 18.11 4.49
CA MET A 57 -22.73 17.64 3.56
C MET A 57 -23.68 18.79 3.23
N SER A 58 -23.90 19.01 1.93
CA SER A 58 -24.87 19.96 1.42
C SER A 58 -25.91 19.24 0.57
N THR A 59 -27.16 19.58 0.75
CA THR A 59 -28.27 19.04 -0.06
C THR A 59 -29.11 20.19 -0.56
N ALA A 60 -29.47 20.15 -1.84
CA ALA A 60 -30.49 21.03 -2.40
C ALA A 60 -31.71 20.19 -2.78
N SER A 61 -32.87 20.58 -2.35
CA SER A 61 -34.13 19.94 -2.70
C SER A 61 -35.11 20.91 -3.30
N ILE A 62 -35.85 20.47 -4.32
CA ILE A 62 -37.01 21.20 -4.85
C ILE A 62 -38.26 20.56 -4.27
N GLY A 63 -38.98 21.28 -3.50
CA GLY A 63 -40.29 20.88 -2.97
C GLY A 63 -41.00 22.06 -2.33
N ALA A 64 -42.29 22.18 -2.53
CA ALA A 64 -43.10 23.09 -1.76
C ALA A 64 -43.21 22.58 -0.34
N THR A 65 -42.43 23.11 0.55
CA THR A 65 -42.41 22.71 1.95
C THR A 65 -43.57 23.29 2.75
N SER A 66 -44.18 24.36 2.27
CA SER A 66 -45.46 24.90 2.77
C SER A 66 -46.08 25.83 1.72
N GLU A 67 -47.38 26.07 1.82
CA GLU A 67 -48.06 27.12 1.03
C GLU A 67 -47.52 28.51 1.30
N THR A 68 -46.76 28.68 2.39
CA THR A 68 -46.24 29.97 2.85
C THR A 68 -44.79 30.26 2.43
N ASP A 69 -44.01 29.26 2.06
CA ASP A 69 -42.63 29.44 1.58
C ASP A 69 -42.26 28.46 0.46
N PRO A 70 -42.49 28.82 -0.82
CA PRO A 70 -42.21 27.98 -1.98
C PRO A 70 -40.74 27.98 -2.40
N ARG A 71 -39.83 28.60 -1.64
CA ARG A 71 -38.40 28.64 -2.01
C ARG A 71 -37.71 27.29 -1.76
N PRO A 72 -36.76 26.89 -2.63
CA PRO A 72 -35.92 25.75 -2.35
C PRO A 72 -35.14 26.01 -1.05
N HIS A 73 -35.14 25.03 -0.16
CA HIS A 73 -34.35 25.08 1.06
C HIS A 73 -33.05 24.31 0.87
N ASP A 74 -31.94 25.01 1.02
CA ASP A 74 -30.64 24.43 1.10
C ASP A 74 -30.37 24.00 2.56
N TYR A 75 -30.21 22.69 2.77
CA TYR A 75 -29.76 22.17 4.06
C TYR A 75 -28.25 21.96 4.00
N THR A 76 -27.53 22.72 4.80
CA THR A 76 -26.10 22.52 5.00
C THR A 76 -25.91 22.01 6.43
N SER A 77 -25.38 20.81 6.61
CA SER A 77 -24.93 20.35 7.91
C SER A 77 -23.41 20.23 7.87
N ASP A 78 -22.74 21.07 8.62
CA ASP A 78 -21.32 20.90 8.93
C ASP A 78 -21.23 20.02 10.18
N THR A 79 -20.90 18.76 9.97
CA THR A 79 -20.50 17.91 11.09
C THR A 79 -19.00 18.13 11.26
N ALA A 80 -18.68 19.19 11.98
CA ALA A 80 -17.29 19.49 12.28
C ALA A 80 -16.68 18.41 13.17
N SER A 81 -15.37 18.34 13.14
CA SER A 81 -14.49 17.54 13.98
C SER A 81 -14.67 17.73 15.49
N ASP A 82 -15.55 18.61 15.91
CA ASP A 82 -15.86 18.90 17.31
C ASP A 82 -16.23 17.65 18.12
N ILE A 83 -16.85 16.66 17.49
CA ILE A 83 -17.12 15.35 18.14
C ILE A 83 -15.82 14.60 18.47
N LEU A 84 -14.73 14.83 17.71
CA LEU A 84 -13.43 14.21 17.95
C LEU A 84 -12.55 15.06 18.87
N GLU A 85 -12.73 16.38 18.87
CA GLU A 85 -12.04 17.28 19.80
C GLU A 85 -12.62 17.20 21.21
N ASP A 86 -13.91 16.98 21.35
CA ASP A 86 -14.58 16.86 22.64
C ASP A 86 -14.31 15.51 23.35
N SER A 87 -13.76 14.51 22.65
CA SER A 87 -13.30 13.26 23.23
C SER A 87 -11.92 13.36 23.91
N GLY A 88 -11.27 14.52 23.84
CA GLY A 88 -10.06 14.86 24.60
C GLY A 88 -8.78 14.14 24.19
N ASP A 89 -8.84 13.21 23.27
CA ASP A 89 -7.67 12.41 22.88
C ASP A 89 -7.73 12.07 21.37
N SER A 90 -7.25 12.99 20.53
CA SER A 90 -7.11 12.79 19.08
C SER A 90 -5.83 12.03 18.70
N GLY A 91 -4.97 11.81 19.68
CA GLY A 91 -3.68 11.16 19.53
C GLY A 91 -3.78 9.63 19.54
N TRP A 92 -3.06 8.98 18.63
CA TRP A 92 -2.95 7.53 18.57
C TRP A 92 -1.51 7.09 18.27
N GLU A 93 -1.20 5.87 18.66
CA GLU A 93 0.11 5.30 18.43
C GLU A 93 0.02 4.21 17.37
N PHE A 94 0.92 4.28 16.39
CA PHE A 94 1.07 3.27 15.36
C PHE A 94 2.48 2.68 15.39
N VAL A 95 2.59 1.36 15.33
CA VAL A 95 3.86 0.66 15.26
C VAL A 95 3.93 -0.08 13.94
N SER A 96 4.87 0.33 13.06
CA SER A 96 5.07 -0.27 11.75
C SER A 96 5.73 -1.66 11.83
N PRO A 97 5.75 -2.44 10.73
CA PRO A 97 6.52 -3.68 10.69
C PRO A 97 8.02 -3.47 10.92
N SER A 98 8.67 -4.45 11.52
CA SER A 98 10.13 -4.56 11.45
C SER A 98 10.54 -5.22 10.14
N ARG A 99 11.80 -5.00 9.73
CA ARG A 99 12.32 -5.44 8.43
C ARG A 99 13.74 -5.98 8.58
N LEU A 100 13.99 -7.12 7.93
CA LEU A 100 15.33 -7.71 7.82
C LEU A 100 15.67 -7.88 6.33
N MET A 101 16.84 -7.44 5.95
CA MET A 101 17.33 -7.47 4.58
C MET A 101 18.68 -8.18 4.51
N PHE A 102 18.85 -8.99 3.46
CA PHE A 102 20.11 -9.58 3.07
C PHE A 102 20.37 -9.28 1.61
N GLY A 103 21.61 -8.95 1.28
CA GLY A 103 22.04 -8.70 -0.09
C GLY A 103 23.37 -9.36 -0.36
N ALA A 104 23.54 -9.84 -1.57
CA ALA A 104 24.82 -10.34 -2.06
C ALA A 104 25.06 -9.82 -3.48
N SER A 105 26.28 -9.39 -3.77
CA SER A 105 26.68 -9.06 -5.12
C SER A 105 28.08 -9.57 -5.44
N TYR A 106 28.26 -10.05 -6.67
CA TYR A 106 29.54 -10.52 -7.16
C TYR A 106 29.88 -9.85 -8.49
N THR A 107 31.11 -9.34 -8.57
CA THR A 107 31.63 -8.65 -9.74
C THR A 107 32.65 -9.53 -10.45
N PHE A 108 32.43 -9.83 -11.72
CA PHE A 108 33.29 -10.62 -12.58
C PHE A 108 34.23 -9.70 -13.38
N GLY A 109 35.29 -9.25 -12.76
CA GLY A 109 36.18 -8.24 -13.33
C GLY A 109 35.39 -6.98 -13.74
N ASP A 110 35.67 -6.47 -14.93
CA ASP A 110 34.97 -5.29 -15.50
C ASP A 110 33.82 -5.69 -16.40
N VAL A 111 33.51 -6.99 -16.53
CA VAL A 111 32.62 -7.55 -17.55
C VAL A 111 31.20 -7.71 -17.04
N ALA A 112 31.01 -8.18 -15.82
CA ALA A 112 29.68 -8.48 -15.32
C ALA A 112 29.52 -8.27 -13.82
N ILE A 113 28.30 -7.95 -13.40
CA ILE A 113 27.88 -7.88 -12.00
C ILE A 113 26.58 -8.68 -11.86
N VAL A 114 26.49 -9.51 -10.83
CA VAL A 114 25.26 -10.20 -10.42
C VAL A 114 24.92 -9.78 -9.01
N SER A 115 23.67 -9.54 -8.72
CA SER A 115 23.18 -9.22 -7.38
C SER A 115 21.88 -9.97 -7.06
N VAL A 116 21.72 -10.30 -5.78
CA VAL A 116 20.49 -10.87 -5.22
C VAL A 116 20.21 -10.17 -3.89
N ASP A 117 18.99 -9.77 -3.69
CA ASP A 117 18.51 -9.19 -2.44
C ASP A 117 17.27 -9.95 -1.95
N TYR A 118 17.22 -10.17 -0.65
CA TYR A 118 16.08 -10.73 0.07
C TYR A 118 15.68 -9.81 1.20
N GLU A 119 14.36 -9.58 1.33
CA GLU A 119 13.80 -8.75 2.38
C GLU A 119 12.64 -9.50 3.03
N ARG A 120 12.58 -9.47 4.35
CA ARG A 120 11.51 -10.01 5.16
C ARG A 120 10.90 -8.90 6.00
N ASP A 121 9.60 -8.65 5.80
CA ASP A 121 8.80 -7.72 6.59
C ASP A 121 7.84 -8.49 7.49
N TRP A 122 7.71 -8.08 8.77
CA TRP A 122 6.80 -8.72 9.73
C TRP A 122 5.53 -7.89 9.93
N TYR A 123 4.61 -7.92 8.94
CA TYR A 123 3.34 -7.18 8.99
C TYR A 123 2.42 -7.64 10.13
N ASN A 124 2.50 -8.89 10.56
CA ASN A 124 1.81 -9.39 11.73
C ASN A 124 2.27 -8.78 13.06
N GLY A 125 3.33 -7.97 13.02
CA GLY A 125 3.86 -7.20 14.15
C GLY A 125 3.27 -5.79 14.29
N ILE A 126 2.45 -5.35 13.34
CA ILE A 126 1.76 -4.05 13.38
C ILE A 126 0.90 -3.95 14.65
N ARG A 127 0.93 -2.76 15.26
CA ARG A 127 0.12 -2.45 16.44
C ARG A 127 -0.43 -1.05 16.32
N VAL A 128 -1.65 -0.86 16.80
CA VAL A 128 -2.29 0.43 16.99
C VAL A 128 -2.73 0.51 18.44
N LYS A 129 -2.56 1.66 19.07
CA LYS A 129 -3.02 1.96 20.42
C LYS A 129 -3.66 3.33 20.43
N ASN A 130 -4.55 3.53 21.38
CA ASN A 130 -5.24 4.81 21.63
C ASN A 130 -5.88 5.36 20.35
N MET A 131 -6.45 4.49 19.51
CA MET A 131 -7.09 4.92 18.29
C MET A 131 -8.29 5.81 18.64
N PRO A 132 -8.27 7.10 18.29
CA PRO A 132 -9.40 7.96 18.57
C PRO A 132 -10.59 7.42 17.82
N TYR A 133 -11.62 7.13 18.56
CA TYR A 133 -12.94 6.85 18.07
C TYR A 133 -13.10 5.76 17.01
N LEU A 134 -13.30 4.59 17.52
CA LEU A 134 -14.28 3.69 16.94
C LEU A 134 -15.30 3.46 18.08
N ALA A 135 -16.32 4.32 18.19
CA ALA A 135 -17.39 4.16 19.20
C ALA A 135 -18.09 2.79 19.09
N TYR A 136 -17.84 2.08 18.00
CA TYR A 136 -18.29 0.75 17.68
C TYR A 136 -17.16 -0.13 17.10
N GLY A 137 -15.90 0.25 17.29
CA GLY A 137 -14.75 -0.50 16.76
C GLY A 137 -14.16 -1.47 17.80
N PRO A 138 -13.41 -2.46 17.32
CA PRO A 138 -12.74 -3.42 18.19
C PRO A 138 -11.79 -2.72 19.16
N ALA A 139 -11.69 -3.21 20.38
CA ALA A 139 -10.69 -2.75 21.34
C ALA A 139 -9.27 -2.92 20.77
N ALA A 140 -8.29 -2.17 21.25
CA ALA A 140 -6.89 -2.27 20.78
C ALA A 140 -6.31 -3.70 20.91
N SER A 141 -6.85 -4.51 21.84
CA SER A 141 -6.55 -5.94 21.96
C SER A 141 -7.01 -6.72 20.74
N ASP A 142 -8.19 -6.42 20.23
CA ASP A 142 -8.83 -7.11 19.11
C ASP A 142 -8.09 -6.74 17.81
N PHE A 143 -7.71 -5.47 17.64
CA PHE A 143 -6.88 -5.03 16.52
C PHE A 143 -5.56 -5.82 16.46
N LYS A 144 -4.89 -6.04 17.61
CA LYS A 144 -3.67 -6.85 17.64
C LYS A 144 -3.93 -8.32 17.26
N GLN A 145 -5.08 -8.85 17.62
CA GLN A 145 -5.50 -10.20 17.26
C GLN A 145 -5.80 -10.27 15.77
N ASP A 146 -6.53 -9.30 15.23
CA ASP A 146 -6.85 -9.18 13.81
C ASP A 146 -5.60 -9.06 12.95
N MET A 147 -4.62 -8.24 13.36
CA MET A 147 -3.35 -8.14 12.65
C MET A 147 -2.62 -9.50 12.57
N LYS A 148 -2.65 -10.29 13.63
CA LYS A 148 -2.07 -11.64 13.60
C LYS A 148 -2.90 -12.64 12.81
N TYR A 149 -4.20 -12.45 12.77
CA TYR A 149 -5.13 -13.34 12.09
C TYR A 149 -5.08 -13.13 10.58
N TYR A 150 -5.17 -11.88 10.12
CA TYR A 150 -5.24 -11.53 8.69
C TYR A 150 -3.87 -11.32 8.05
N PHE A 151 -2.86 -10.90 8.82
CA PHE A 151 -1.55 -10.57 8.28
C PHE A 151 -0.50 -11.64 8.57
N LYS A 152 0.36 -11.84 7.61
CA LYS A 152 1.60 -12.66 7.70
C LYS A 152 2.81 -11.77 7.44
N GLY A 153 4.00 -12.32 7.56
CA GLY A 153 5.18 -11.63 7.05
C GLY A 153 5.25 -11.74 5.53
N SER A 154 5.66 -10.67 4.86
CA SER A 154 5.94 -10.65 3.43
C SER A 154 7.41 -10.94 3.14
N ASN A 155 7.66 -11.59 2.02
CA ASN A 155 9.01 -11.79 1.48
C ASN A 155 9.14 -11.03 0.17
N THR A 156 10.26 -10.32 0.01
CA THR A 156 10.64 -9.71 -1.24
C THR A 156 11.96 -10.31 -1.70
N VAL A 157 12.01 -10.71 -2.97
CA VAL A 157 13.23 -11.21 -3.62
C VAL A 157 13.50 -10.36 -4.84
N ARG A 158 14.75 -9.93 -5.01
CA ARG A 158 15.21 -9.23 -6.20
C ARG A 158 16.48 -9.85 -6.69
N ALA A 159 16.63 -10.01 -8.00
CA ALA A 159 17.86 -10.47 -8.63
C ALA A 159 18.14 -9.61 -9.86
N GLY A 160 19.40 -9.31 -10.09
CA GLY A 160 19.82 -8.50 -11.22
C GLY A 160 21.17 -8.93 -11.78
N VAL A 161 21.32 -8.73 -13.06
CA VAL A 161 22.58 -8.92 -13.78
C VAL A 161 22.85 -7.75 -14.70
N GLU A 162 24.08 -7.27 -14.71
CA GLU A 162 24.61 -6.34 -15.70
C GLU A 162 25.80 -7.01 -16.38
N VAL A 163 25.82 -6.96 -17.71
CA VAL A 163 26.95 -7.43 -18.51
C VAL A 163 27.39 -6.30 -19.44
N ARG A 164 28.71 -6.10 -19.54
CA ARG A 164 29.34 -5.12 -20.43
C ARG A 164 30.09 -5.83 -21.54
N PRO A 165 29.38 -6.24 -22.61
CA PRO A 165 30.02 -6.94 -23.72
C PRO A 165 30.99 -6.05 -24.50
N LEU A 166 30.78 -4.74 -24.43
CA LEU A 166 31.64 -3.70 -25.01
C LEU A 166 31.84 -2.56 -24.01
N PRO A 167 32.94 -1.82 -24.09
CA PRO A 167 33.18 -0.68 -23.17
C PRO A 167 32.09 0.40 -23.22
N MET A 168 31.38 0.50 -24.35
CA MET A 168 30.31 1.47 -24.54
C MET A 168 28.90 0.91 -24.28
N LEU A 169 28.75 -0.39 -24.10
CA LEU A 169 27.44 -1.06 -24.01
C LEU A 169 27.30 -1.83 -22.71
N SER A 170 26.27 -1.53 -21.96
CA SER A 170 25.79 -2.31 -20.79
C SER A 170 24.46 -2.94 -21.11
N VAL A 171 24.31 -4.23 -20.85
CA VAL A 171 23.05 -4.97 -20.95
C VAL A 171 22.64 -5.38 -19.54
N ARG A 172 21.40 -5.11 -19.18
CA ARG A 172 20.86 -5.37 -17.85
C ARG A 172 19.61 -6.21 -17.91
N ALA A 173 19.47 -7.13 -16.98
CA ALA A 173 18.23 -7.86 -16.76
C ALA A 173 17.98 -7.99 -15.26
N GLY A 174 16.71 -8.03 -14.87
CA GLY A 174 16.34 -8.16 -13.47
C GLY A 174 15.00 -8.84 -13.30
N PHE A 175 14.85 -9.40 -12.12
CA PHE A 175 13.63 -10.04 -11.64
C PHE A 175 13.34 -9.54 -10.22
N GLY A 176 12.06 -9.36 -9.91
CA GLY A 176 11.63 -9.09 -8.56
C GLY A 176 10.28 -9.70 -8.26
N TYR A 177 10.13 -10.10 -7.01
CA TYR A 177 8.91 -10.64 -6.43
C TYR A 177 8.66 -10.00 -5.08
N ASN A 178 7.48 -9.41 -4.90
CA ASN A 178 6.98 -8.94 -3.61
C ASN A 178 5.80 -9.81 -3.23
N GLY A 179 5.93 -10.56 -2.14
CA GLY A 179 4.90 -11.48 -1.68
C GLY A 179 3.81 -10.78 -0.88
N SER A 180 2.65 -11.42 -0.79
CA SER A 180 1.50 -10.94 -0.03
C SER A 180 1.81 -10.80 1.45
N MET A 181 1.34 -9.70 2.04
CA MET A 181 1.29 -9.51 3.48
C MET A 181 0.02 -10.09 4.11
N LEU A 182 -1.01 -10.40 3.31
CA LEU A 182 -2.28 -10.93 3.76
C LEU A 182 -2.30 -12.46 3.66
N ARG A 183 -3.09 -13.10 4.50
CA ARG A 183 -3.37 -14.53 4.44
C ARG A 183 -4.59 -14.74 3.55
N ASP A 184 -4.39 -15.21 2.34
CA ASP A 184 -5.45 -15.35 1.34
C ASP A 184 -6.58 -16.29 1.81
N GLU A 185 -6.23 -17.33 2.56
CA GLU A 185 -7.21 -18.26 3.14
C GLU A 185 -8.14 -17.64 4.19
N ARG A 186 -7.82 -16.44 4.69
CA ARG A 186 -8.56 -15.77 5.77
C ARG A 186 -9.06 -14.38 5.40
N THR A 187 -8.64 -13.87 4.25
CA THR A 187 -8.90 -12.49 3.87
C THR A 187 -9.62 -12.46 2.53
N ILE A 188 -10.92 -12.25 2.58
CA ILE A 188 -11.74 -11.97 1.40
C ILE A 188 -12.19 -10.53 1.53
N LEU A 189 -11.82 -9.70 0.56
CA LEU A 189 -12.12 -8.26 0.56
C LEU A 189 -13.37 -7.96 -0.24
N SER A 190 -13.99 -6.81 0.01
CA SER A 190 -15.09 -6.28 -0.81
C SER A 190 -14.61 -5.55 -2.06
N SER A 191 -13.31 -5.34 -2.19
CA SER A 191 -12.68 -4.71 -3.35
C SER A 191 -11.29 -5.29 -3.57
N PRO A 192 -10.79 -5.33 -4.84
CA PRO A 192 -9.46 -5.84 -5.12
C PRO A 192 -8.38 -4.98 -4.47
N ALA A 193 -7.43 -5.64 -3.79
CA ALA A 193 -6.21 -5.02 -3.30
C ALA A 193 -5.00 -5.83 -3.81
N VAL A 194 -3.92 -5.15 -4.15
CA VAL A 194 -2.70 -5.82 -4.62
C VAL A 194 -2.12 -6.68 -3.50
N ALA A 195 -2.00 -7.98 -3.75
CA ALA A 195 -1.42 -8.95 -2.85
C ALA A 195 0.04 -9.23 -3.19
N GLU A 196 0.29 -9.60 -4.42
CA GLU A 196 1.61 -9.98 -4.91
C GLU A 196 1.98 -9.18 -6.15
N THR A 197 3.25 -8.85 -6.28
CA THR A 197 3.79 -8.18 -7.45
C THR A 197 4.99 -8.95 -7.96
N THR A 198 4.96 -9.34 -9.23
CA THR A 198 6.12 -9.89 -9.94
C THR A 198 6.52 -8.91 -11.03
N TYR A 199 7.82 -8.66 -11.17
CA TYR A 199 8.30 -7.79 -12.25
C TYR A 199 9.57 -8.32 -12.88
N TYR A 200 9.68 -8.07 -14.19
CA TYR A 200 10.84 -8.39 -15.00
C TYR A 200 11.34 -7.09 -15.64
N THR A 201 12.64 -6.91 -15.63
CA THR A 201 13.25 -5.72 -16.21
C THR A 201 14.32 -6.10 -17.23
N ALA A 202 14.42 -5.29 -18.27
CA ALA A 202 15.50 -5.34 -19.24
C ALA A 202 15.99 -3.91 -19.52
N GLY A 203 17.29 -3.75 -19.72
CA GLY A 203 17.85 -2.42 -19.98
C GLY A 203 19.10 -2.48 -20.85
N LEU A 204 19.30 -1.38 -21.59
CA LEU A 204 20.48 -1.13 -22.39
C LEU A 204 21.06 0.22 -22.01
N GLY A 205 22.34 0.25 -21.73
CA GLY A 205 23.10 1.49 -21.46
C GLY A 205 24.18 1.71 -22.49
N PHE A 206 24.20 2.89 -23.08
CA PHE A 206 25.18 3.30 -24.07
C PHE A 206 26.00 4.48 -23.56
N SER A 207 27.32 4.32 -23.47
CA SER A 207 28.25 5.41 -23.24
C SER A 207 28.61 6.04 -24.58
N LEU A 208 27.93 7.13 -24.95
CA LEU A 208 28.11 7.82 -26.25
C LEU A 208 29.43 8.58 -26.29
N SER A 209 29.88 9.09 -25.15
CA SER A 209 31.19 9.71 -24.95
C SER A 209 31.61 9.57 -23.49
N ARG A 210 32.78 10.14 -23.12
CA ARG A 210 33.21 10.19 -21.71
C ARG A 210 32.24 10.96 -20.81
N SER A 211 31.51 11.91 -21.39
CA SER A 211 30.60 12.81 -20.66
C SER A 211 29.13 12.56 -20.93
N VAL A 212 28.75 11.71 -21.89
CA VAL A 212 27.35 11.53 -22.29
C VAL A 212 27.00 10.04 -22.31
N TYR A 213 25.89 9.71 -21.69
CA TYR A 213 25.35 8.34 -21.72
C TYR A 213 23.84 8.35 -21.97
N LEU A 214 23.35 7.27 -22.54
CA LEU A 214 21.94 7.00 -22.84
C LEU A 214 21.56 5.67 -22.23
N ASP A 215 20.53 5.64 -21.40
CA ASP A 215 19.95 4.40 -20.87
C ASP A 215 18.51 4.23 -21.36
N VAL A 216 18.17 3.01 -21.75
CA VAL A 216 16.82 2.58 -22.07
C VAL A 216 16.47 1.44 -21.13
N ALA A 217 15.35 1.54 -20.46
CA ALA A 217 14.87 0.50 -19.55
C ALA A 217 13.41 0.15 -19.85
N TYR A 218 13.12 -1.13 -19.76
CA TYR A 218 11.78 -1.69 -19.84
C TYR A 218 11.48 -2.46 -18.58
N CYS A 219 10.27 -2.31 -18.06
CA CYS A 219 9.78 -3.06 -16.90
C CYS A 219 8.38 -3.59 -17.18
N TYR A 220 8.24 -4.90 -17.12
CA TYR A 220 6.96 -5.59 -17.08
C TYR A 220 6.60 -5.86 -15.63
N VAL A 221 5.41 -5.46 -15.21
CA VAL A 221 4.90 -5.68 -13.85
C VAL A 221 3.59 -6.44 -13.94
N LYS A 222 3.48 -7.49 -13.15
CA LYS A 222 2.25 -8.25 -12.92
C LYS A 222 1.88 -8.13 -11.45
N ASP A 223 0.73 -7.51 -11.18
CA ASP A 223 0.11 -7.43 -9.87
C ASP A 223 -1.05 -8.44 -9.78
N THR A 224 -1.03 -9.31 -8.78
CA THR A 224 -2.13 -10.24 -8.48
C THR A 224 -2.86 -9.74 -7.24
N THR A 225 -4.20 -9.70 -7.29
CA THR A 225 -4.99 -9.23 -6.15
C THR A 225 -5.20 -10.32 -5.10
N THR A 226 -5.55 -9.88 -3.87
CA THR A 226 -6.18 -10.75 -2.88
C THR A 226 -7.51 -11.28 -3.40
N PRO A 227 -8.00 -12.43 -2.88
CA PRO A 227 -9.37 -12.86 -3.10
C PRO A 227 -10.37 -11.76 -2.69
N TYR A 228 -11.35 -11.48 -3.53
CA TYR A 228 -12.39 -10.49 -3.25
C TYR A 228 -13.74 -10.94 -3.80
N MET A 229 -14.82 -10.37 -3.24
CA MET A 229 -16.18 -10.58 -3.68
C MET A 229 -16.76 -9.28 -4.24
N LEU A 230 -17.43 -9.35 -5.39
CA LEU A 230 -18.10 -8.19 -5.99
C LEU A 230 -19.34 -7.76 -5.22
N PHE A 231 -20.03 -8.73 -4.60
CA PHE A 231 -21.24 -8.47 -3.84
C PHE A 231 -21.10 -9.09 -2.45
N TYR A 232 -21.15 -8.24 -1.43
CA TYR A 232 -21.21 -8.67 -0.05
C TYR A 232 -22.68 -8.81 0.35
N GLY A 233 -23.22 -10.00 0.24
CA GLY A 233 -24.58 -10.32 0.63
C GLY A 233 -24.61 -11.08 1.95
N ASN A 234 -24.54 -10.40 3.09
CA ASN A 234 -25.07 -10.99 4.32
C ASN A 234 -26.60 -10.89 4.27
N ARG A 235 -27.26 -11.88 3.69
CA ARG A 235 -28.65 -12.11 4.06
C ARG A 235 -28.63 -12.81 5.42
N TYR A 236 -29.08 -12.12 6.44
CA TYR A 236 -29.49 -12.78 7.66
C TYR A 236 -30.55 -13.80 7.26
N ALA A 237 -30.23 -15.08 7.39
CA ALA A 237 -31.22 -16.11 7.31
C ALA A 237 -32.18 -15.87 8.47
N ASP A 238 -33.43 -15.60 8.15
CA ASP A 238 -34.51 -15.76 9.11
C ASP A 238 -34.54 -17.25 9.46
N ASP A 239 -34.39 -17.61 10.73
CA ASP A 239 -34.17 -18.98 11.21
C ASP A 239 -35.30 -19.95 10.86
N GLU A 240 -36.44 -19.45 10.36
CA GLU A 240 -37.59 -20.26 9.96
C GLU A 240 -37.66 -20.62 8.46
N ALA A 241 -36.92 -19.93 7.61
CA ALA A 241 -36.81 -20.27 6.20
C ALA A 241 -35.40 -20.78 5.89
N LYS A 242 -35.25 -22.03 5.51
CA LYS A 242 -34.02 -22.59 4.90
C LYS A 242 -33.74 -21.90 3.56
N THR A 243 -33.38 -20.64 3.59
CA THR A 243 -33.06 -19.87 2.39
C THR A 243 -31.59 -20.11 2.10
N GLU A 244 -31.30 -20.67 0.93
CA GLU A 244 -29.96 -20.86 0.43
C GLU A 244 -29.24 -19.47 0.45
N ILE A 245 -28.14 -19.40 1.19
CA ILE A 245 -27.28 -18.24 1.21
C ILE A 245 -26.54 -18.25 -0.13
N TYR A 246 -26.92 -17.39 -1.06
CA TYR A 246 -26.10 -17.14 -2.25
C TYR A 246 -24.82 -16.45 -1.83
N GLN A 247 -23.74 -17.20 -1.72
CA GLN A 247 -22.42 -16.62 -1.59
C GLN A 247 -21.99 -16.09 -2.97
N SER A 248 -21.53 -14.85 -3.00
CA SER A 248 -20.86 -14.33 -4.20
C SER A 248 -19.63 -15.18 -4.48
N GLU A 249 -19.37 -15.42 -5.76
CA GLU A 249 -18.11 -16.04 -6.16
C GLU A 249 -16.91 -15.17 -5.76
N VAL A 250 -15.82 -15.86 -5.44
CA VAL A 250 -14.56 -15.23 -5.05
C VAL A 250 -13.68 -15.09 -6.29
N TYR A 251 -13.22 -13.89 -6.54
CA TYR A 251 -12.39 -13.56 -7.70
C TYR A 251 -10.99 -13.18 -7.27
N THR A 252 -10.02 -13.46 -8.13
CA THR A 252 -8.69 -12.87 -8.12
C THR A 252 -8.44 -12.23 -9.49
N THR A 253 -7.78 -11.11 -9.53
CA THR A 253 -7.51 -10.39 -10.79
C THR A 253 -6.03 -10.12 -10.94
N ASP A 254 -5.53 -10.35 -12.14
CA ASP A 254 -4.17 -9.97 -12.52
C ASP A 254 -4.19 -8.65 -13.29
N PHE A 255 -3.38 -7.69 -12.86
CA PHE A 255 -3.14 -6.44 -13.58
C PHE A 255 -1.73 -6.45 -14.15
N THR A 256 -1.60 -6.09 -15.40
CA THR A 256 -0.29 -5.97 -16.05
C THR A 256 0.00 -4.53 -16.45
N ARG A 257 1.25 -4.11 -16.23
CA ARG A 257 1.73 -2.77 -16.61
C ARG A 257 3.06 -2.89 -17.34
N HIS A 258 3.22 -2.06 -18.35
CA HIS A 258 4.44 -1.95 -19.14
C HIS A 258 5.00 -0.54 -18.98
N ASN A 259 6.21 -0.43 -18.47
CA ASN A 259 6.88 0.84 -18.28
C ASN A 259 8.13 0.89 -19.16
N VAL A 260 8.32 1.99 -19.86
CA VAL A 260 9.53 2.28 -20.63
C VAL A 260 10.11 3.59 -20.09
N ALA A 261 11.40 3.58 -19.81
CA ALA A 261 12.13 4.76 -19.40
C ALA A 261 13.32 5.01 -20.34
N LEU A 262 13.51 6.26 -20.70
CA LEU A 262 14.65 6.74 -21.48
C LEU A 262 15.36 7.82 -20.65
N THR A 263 16.66 7.64 -20.44
CA THR A 263 17.47 8.59 -19.68
C THR A 263 18.67 9.03 -20.49
N LEU A 264 18.81 10.33 -20.69
CA LEU A 264 20.02 10.95 -21.22
C LEU A 264 20.75 11.65 -20.07
N GLY A 265 21.99 11.25 -19.84
CA GLY A 265 22.77 11.79 -18.73
C GLY A 265 24.09 12.41 -19.16
N PHE A 266 24.54 13.40 -18.40
CA PHE A 266 25.79 14.10 -18.61
C PHE A 266 26.66 13.97 -17.36
N ARG A 267 27.96 13.67 -17.57
CA ARG A 267 28.99 13.67 -16.52
C ARG A 267 29.92 14.85 -16.76
N PHE A 268 30.11 15.66 -15.75
CA PHE A 268 31.00 16.80 -15.76
C PHE A 268 32.35 16.46 -15.12
#